data_e2812da37935af333d279def36811a3c
#
_entry.id   e2812da37935af333d279def36811a3c
#
_cell.length_a   1.000
_cell.length_b   1.000
_cell.length_c   1.000
_cell.angle_alpha   90.00
_cell.angle_beta   90.00
_cell.angle_gamma   90.00
#
_symmetry.space_group_name_H-M   'P 1'
#
loop_
_entity.id
_entity.type
_entity.pdbx_description
1 polymer ?
#
loop_
_entity_poly.entity_id
_entity_poly.type
_entity_poly.pdbx_seq_one_letter_code
_entity_poly.pdbx_strand_id
1 'polypeptide(L)'
;MLSSLRSRTKLLLLTVIPLIVITALVMAVNYQSGLSTLQKELENYRTDLIDAKKKELQAYLMMGVTAVKPLYESDKAGENQAQAKQILKAMRFDSDGYFFAYDSQGVNTLHAIKPELEGKNLYGMKDENGVAVIAGLIDASKTGDGFLYFSWHKPTINAQAPKLGYAEYLPKWDWVLGTGIYIDDVDTQVAEFRAQREADLYDQMISAIGLSVVGLVFTIIAVSVLVSRGIAPLQHVVSSLQAVAAGGGDLTARIKVESQDEIGDVAKAFNAFMDKLHPLMTDIRASANTVEAAAQELDQQT
;
A
#
# COMPACT_ATOMS: atom_id res chain seq x y z
N MET A 1 1.38 3.65 -39.29
CA MET A 1 0.04 3.43 -38.76
C MET A 1 -0.69 4.71 -38.30
N LEU A 2 -0.01 5.68 -37.70
CA LEU A 2 -0.62 6.98 -37.31
C LEU A 2 -0.93 7.93 -38.48
N SER A 3 -0.25 7.78 -39.62
CA SER A 3 -0.39 8.67 -40.79
C SER A 3 -1.80 8.64 -41.45
N SER A 4 -2.49 7.52 -41.34
CA SER A 4 -3.81 7.31 -41.95
C SER A 4 -5.00 7.76 -41.07
N LEU A 5 -4.76 8.12 -39.81
CA LEU A 5 -5.81 8.55 -38.90
C LEU A 5 -6.15 10.05 -39.08
N ARG A 6 -7.43 10.41 -38.84
CA ARG A 6 -7.84 11.81 -38.82
C ARG A 6 -7.15 12.57 -37.66
N SER A 7 -6.86 13.85 -37.85
CA SER A 7 -6.12 14.69 -36.90
C SER A 7 -6.74 14.67 -35.49
N ARG A 8 -8.06 14.59 -35.36
CA ARG A 8 -8.75 14.44 -34.06
C ARG A 8 -8.34 13.17 -33.31
N THR A 9 -8.34 12.03 -34.00
CA THR A 9 -7.97 10.74 -33.43
C THR A 9 -6.50 10.70 -33.02
N LYS A 10 -5.63 11.32 -33.83
CA LYS A 10 -4.19 11.41 -33.49
C LYS A 10 -3.96 12.19 -32.20
N LEU A 11 -4.58 13.35 -32.05
CA LEU A 11 -4.44 14.18 -30.84
C LEU A 11 -5.00 13.48 -29.60
N LEU A 12 -6.16 12.82 -29.70
CA LEU A 12 -6.70 12.03 -28.60
C LEU A 12 -5.77 10.88 -28.18
N LEU A 13 -5.24 10.13 -29.14
CA LEU A 13 -4.31 9.04 -28.82
C LEU A 13 -3.00 9.55 -28.19
N LEU A 14 -2.49 10.68 -28.68
CA LEU A 14 -1.27 11.30 -28.20
C LEU A 14 -1.37 11.83 -26.75
N THR A 15 -2.58 12.19 -26.31
CA THR A 15 -2.84 12.67 -24.94
C THR A 15 -3.29 11.57 -24.00
N VAL A 16 -4.17 10.67 -24.46
CA VAL A 16 -4.79 9.63 -23.61
C VAL A 16 -3.83 8.48 -23.32
N ILE A 17 -3.06 8.03 -24.32
CA ILE A 17 -2.13 6.89 -24.11
C ILE A 17 -1.06 7.21 -23.06
N PRO A 18 -0.31 8.32 -23.12
CA PRO A 18 0.66 8.65 -22.08
C PRO A 18 0.01 8.81 -20.70
N LEU A 19 -1.20 9.38 -20.63
CA LEU A 19 -1.93 9.53 -19.37
C LEU A 19 -2.25 8.17 -18.74
N ILE A 20 -2.74 7.21 -19.53
CA ILE A 20 -3.01 5.83 -19.07
C ILE A 20 -1.72 5.17 -18.58
N VAL A 21 -0.63 5.29 -19.34
CA VAL A 21 0.67 4.69 -18.98
C VAL A 21 1.20 5.29 -17.68
N ILE A 22 1.17 6.61 -17.54
CA ILE A 22 1.63 7.29 -16.31
C ILE A 22 0.76 6.87 -15.12
N THR A 23 -0.57 6.86 -15.27
CA THR A 23 -1.49 6.44 -14.22
C THR A 23 -1.25 5.00 -13.79
N ALA A 24 -1.08 4.08 -14.75
CA ALA A 24 -0.77 2.69 -14.46
C ALA A 24 0.56 2.52 -13.72
N LEU A 25 1.58 3.29 -14.12
CA LEU A 25 2.90 3.27 -13.48
C LEU A 25 2.85 3.82 -12.05
N VAL A 26 2.14 4.92 -11.83
CA VAL A 26 1.92 5.48 -10.48
C VAL A 26 1.16 4.48 -9.59
N MET A 27 0.13 3.82 -10.12
CA MET A 27 -0.60 2.78 -9.38
C MET A 27 0.30 1.59 -9.02
N ALA A 28 1.13 1.13 -9.95
CA ALA A 28 2.06 0.03 -9.68
C ALA A 28 3.07 0.39 -8.58
N VAL A 29 3.62 1.61 -8.60
CA VAL A 29 4.55 2.10 -7.57
C VAL A 29 3.83 2.21 -6.22
N ASN A 30 2.62 2.77 -6.18
CA ASN A 30 1.85 2.90 -4.94
C ASN A 30 1.49 1.53 -4.35
N TYR A 31 1.14 0.56 -5.19
CA TYR A 31 0.86 -0.81 -4.75
C TYR A 31 2.08 -1.48 -4.13
N GLN A 32 3.24 -1.41 -4.79
CA GLN A 32 4.48 -1.96 -4.22
C GLN A 32 4.88 -1.27 -2.91
N SER A 33 4.75 0.05 -2.85
CA SER A 33 5.01 0.82 -1.63
C SER A 33 4.05 0.41 -0.51
N GLY A 34 2.76 0.24 -0.81
CA GLY A 34 1.75 -0.23 0.14
C GLY A 34 2.09 -1.61 0.73
N LEU A 35 2.49 -2.57 -0.11
CA LEU A 35 2.90 -3.90 0.35
C LEU A 35 4.15 -3.85 1.25
N SER A 36 5.15 -3.04 0.90
CA SER A 36 6.35 -2.91 1.72
C SER A 36 6.07 -2.24 3.06
N THR A 37 5.16 -1.27 3.08
CA THR A 37 4.69 -0.61 4.31
C THR A 37 3.92 -1.59 5.18
N LEU A 38 3.00 -2.38 4.60
CA LEU A 38 2.25 -3.42 5.31
C LEU A 38 3.18 -4.42 6.00
N GLN A 39 4.22 -4.91 5.32
CA GLN A 39 5.18 -5.83 5.92
C GLN A 39 5.89 -5.23 7.15
N LYS A 40 6.32 -3.97 7.06
CA LYS A 40 6.94 -3.27 8.20
C LYS A 40 5.95 -3.04 9.35
N GLU A 41 4.72 -2.66 9.05
CA GLU A 41 3.69 -2.47 10.06
C GLU A 41 3.38 -3.79 10.80
N LEU A 42 3.30 -4.92 10.09
CA LEU A 42 3.09 -6.24 10.68
C LEU A 42 4.24 -6.65 11.60
N GLU A 43 5.49 -6.42 11.18
CA GLU A 43 6.68 -6.71 11.99
C GLU A 43 6.73 -5.83 13.25
N ASN A 44 6.46 -4.54 13.11
CA ASN A 44 6.38 -3.62 14.24
C ASN A 44 5.26 -4.02 15.20
N TYR A 45 4.06 -4.30 14.68
CA TYR A 45 2.91 -4.70 15.51
C TYR A 45 3.19 -5.98 16.28
N ARG A 46 3.80 -6.99 15.62
CA ARG A 46 4.25 -8.21 16.31
C ARG A 46 5.27 -7.92 17.41
N THR A 47 6.25 -7.07 17.12
CA THR A 47 7.30 -6.68 18.07
C THR A 47 6.68 -5.98 19.27
N ASP A 48 5.77 -5.02 19.05
CA ASP A 48 5.09 -4.30 20.12
C ASP A 48 4.28 -5.23 21.02
N LEU A 49 3.55 -6.21 20.43
CA LEU A 49 2.82 -7.23 21.19
C LEU A 49 3.77 -8.07 22.06
N ILE A 50 4.87 -8.53 21.50
CA ILE A 50 5.87 -9.33 22.23
C ILE A 50 6.53 -8.50 23.32
N ASP A 51 6.87 -7.24 23.06
CA ASP A 51 7.47 -6.36 24.07
C ASP A 51 6.50 -6.04 25.22
N ALA A 52 5.21 -5.91 24.91
CA ALA A 52 4.18 -5.82 25.95
C ALA A 52 4.14 -7.10 26.81
N LYS A 53 4.14 -8.29 26.19
CA LYS A 53 4.19 -9.58 26.89
C LYS A 53 5.47 -9.74 27.74
N LYS A 54 6.62 -9.26 27.26
CA LYS A 54 7.89 -9.26 28.03
C LYS A 54 7.77 -8.40 29.29
N LYS A 55 7.26 -7.19 29.18
CA LYS A 55 7.05 -6.29 30.34
C LYS A 55 6.08 -6.90 31.35
N GLU A 56 5.03 -7.53 30.87
CA GLU A 56 4.05 -8.22 31.70
C GLU A 56 4.68 -9.39 32.48
N LEU A 57 5.49 -10.22 31.82
CA LEU A 57 6.21 -11.31 32.44
C LEU A 57 7.20 -10.82 33.49
N GLN A 58 7.93 -9.76 33.22
CA GLN A 58 8.84 -9.16 34.22
C GLN A 58 8.06 -8.69 35.46
N ALA A 59 6.91 -8.06 35.27
CA ALA A 59 6.05 -7.61 36.37
C ALA A 59 5.53 -8.81 37.19
N TYR A 60 5.07 -9.87 36.53
CA TYR A 60 4.61 -11.08 37.23
C TYR A 60 5.73 -11.76 38.03
N LEU A 61 6.91 -11.93 37.41
CA LEU A 61 8.04 -12.52 38.12
C LEU A 61 8.46 -11.64 39.31
N MET A 62 8.52 -10.32 39.13
CA MET A 62 8.83 -9.38 40.22
C MET A 62 7.81 -9.49 41.37
N MET A 63 6.53 -9.69 41.11
CA MET A 63 5.51 -9.94 42.13
C MET A 63 5.82 -11.25 42.91
N GLY A 64 6.17 -12.33 42.18
CA GLY A 64 6.56 -13.60 42.77
C GLY A 64 7.81 -13.48 43.68
N VAL A 65 8.84 -12.83 43.13
CA VAL A 65 10.09 -12.56 43.90
C VAL A 65 9.79 -11.72 45.15
N THR A 66 9.00 -10.66 45.02
CA THR A 66 8.60 -9.77 46.13
C THR A 66 7.83 -10.53 47.21
N ALA A 67 6.94 -11.42 46.83
CA ALA A 67 6.12 -12.22 47.76
C ALA A 67 6.99 -13.15 48.65
N VAL A 68 8.12 -13.65 48.12
CA VAL A 68 9.01 -14.52 48.86
C VAL A 68 10.24 -13.81 49.41
N LYS A 69 10.46 -12.54 49.10
CA LYS A 69 11.62 -11.75 49.49
C LYS A 69 11.92 -11.78 51.01
N PRO A 70 10.94 -11.61 51.93
CA PRO A 70 11.22 -11.68 53.36
C PRO A 70 11.76 -13.06 53.81
N LEU A 71 11.26 -14.14 53.22
CA LEU A 71 11.73 -15.49 53.45
C LEU A 71 13.13 -15.70 52.88
N TYR A 72 13.38 -15.20 51.69
CA TYR A 72 14.68 -15.27 51.05
C TYR A 72 15.78 -14.53 51.83
N GLU A 73 15.48 -13.30 52.26
CA GLU A 73 16.44 -12.48 53.02
C GLU A 73 16.77 -13.05 54.39
N SER A 74 15.78 -13.56 55.10
CA SER A 74 15.94 -14.13 56.47
C SER A 74 16.50 -15.55 56.51
N ASP A 75 16.48 -16.26 55.36
CA ASP A 75 16.93 -17.66 55.27
C ASP A 75 18.45 -17.77 55.57
N LYS A 76 18.87 -18.73 56.35
CA LYS A 76 20.28 -19.00 56.69
C LYS A 76 20.78 -20.32 56.11
N ALA A 77 19.93 -21.34 56.09
CA ALA A 77 20.33 -22.70 55.73
C ALA A 77 19.30 -23.42 54.82
N GLY A 78 18.39 -22.69 54.17
CA GLY A 78 17.36 -23.24 53.28
C GLY A 78 16.05 -23.62 53.99
N GLU A 79 15.91 -23.26 55.25
CA GLU A 79 14.72 -23.59 56.06
C GLU A 79 13.45 -22.93 55.55
N ASN A 80 13.54 -21.77 54.89
CA ASN A 80 12.37 -21.02 54.39
C ASN A 80 11.93 -21.43 53.00
N GLN A 81 12.69 -22.26 52.30
CA GLN A 81 12.36 -22.66 50.90
C GLN A 81 11.01 -23.37 50.80
N ALA A 82 10.68 -24.23 51.79
CA ALA A 82 9.41 -24.97 51.79
C ALA A 82 8.21 -24.00 51.84
N GLN A 83 8.27 -22.97 52.67
CA GLN A 83 7.21 -21.96 52.76
C GLN A 83 7.14 -21.08 51.49
N ALA A 84 8.28 -20.69 50.95
CA ALA A 84 8.35 -19.93 49.69
C ALA A 84 7.72 -20.71 48.51
N LYS A 85 7.99 -22.03 48.43
CA LYS A 85 7.33 -22.91 47.44
C LYS A 85 5.80 -22.92 47.58
N GLN A 86 5.28 -22.97 48.78
CA GLN A 86 3.83 -22.95 49.03
C GLN A 86 3.21 -21.63 48.55
N ILE A 87 3.84 -20.48 48.83
CA ILE A 87 3.38 -19.17 48.39
C ILE A 87 3.35 -19.14 46.85
N LEU A 88 4.46 -19.44 46.18
CA LEU A 88 4.57 -19.40 44.72
C LEU A 88 3.65 -20.42 44.05
N LYS A 89 3.42 -21.59 44.62
CA LYS A 89 2.46 -22.59 44.14
C LYS A 89 1.02 -22.09 44.16
N ALA A 90 0.67 -21.25 45.12
CA ALA A 90 -0.68 -20.69 45.27
C ALA A 90 -0.94 -19.51 44.33
N MET A 91 0.13 -18.83 43.91
CA MET A 91 0.00 -17.67 43.03
C MET A 91 -0.39 -18.08 41.59
N ARG A 92 -1.39 -17.40 41.08
CA ARG A 92 -1.85 -17.53 39.68
C ARG A 92 -2.07 -16.14 39.10
N PHE A 93 -1.89 -16.04 37.84
CA PHE A 93 -2.22 -14.84 37.07
C PHE A 93 -2.72 -15.25 35.67
N ASP A 94 -3.56 -14.43 35.07
CA ASP A 94 -4.22 -14.79 33.83
C ASP A 94 -4.88 -16.20 33.91
N SER A 95 -5.23 -16.82 32.78
CA SER A 95 -5.86 -18.14 32.71
C SER A 95 -4.89 -19.30 32.96
N ASP A 96 -3.67 -19.16 32.46
CA ASP A 96 -2.67 -20.22 32.40
C ASP A 96 -1.33 -19.84 33.08
N GLY A 97 -1.30 -18.73 33.84
CA GLY A 97 -0.08 -18.21 34.47
C GLY A 97 0.25 -18.91 35.77
N TYR A 98 1.50 -19.35 35.92
CA TYR A 98 2.02 -20.01 37.12
C TYR A 98 3.54 -19.86 37.23
N PHE A 99 4.05 -20.08 38.45
CA PHE A 99 5.49 -20.08 38.74
C PHE A 99 6.09 -21.48 38.72
N PHE A 100 7.34 -21.54 38.31
CA PHE A 100 8.19 -22.75 38.38
C PHE A 100 9.60 -22.36 38.85
N ALA A 101 10.34 -23.31 39.41
CA ALA A 101 11.73 -23.11 39.72
C ALA A 101 12.55 -24.37 39.45
N TYR A 102 13.78 -24.15 39.01
CA TYR A 102 14.79 -25.19 38.84
C TYR A 102 16.05 -24.80 39.62
N ASP A 103 16.86 -25.78 40.04
CA ASP A 103 18.20 -25.48 40.46
C ASP A 103 19.15 -25.27 39.26
N SER A 104 20.40 -24.90 39.54
CA SER A 104 21.41 -24.67 38.51
C SER A 104 21.82 -25.93 37.74
N GLN A 105 21.41 -27.12 38.19
CA GLN A 105 21.66 -28.41 37.55
C GLN A 105 20.43 -28.89 36.75
N GLY A 106 19.33 -28.12 36.75
CA GLY A 106 18.10 -28.44 36.02
C GLY A 106 17.15 -29.38 36.76
N VAL A 107 17.33 -29.58 38.07
CA VAL A 107 16.35 -30.30 38.87
C VAL A 107 15.18 -29.38 39.16
N ASN A 108 13.97 -29.82 38.86
CA ASN A 108 12.76 -29.04 39.15
C ASN A 108 12.54 -28.97 40.66
N THR A 109 12.58 -27.80 41.24
CA THR A 109 12.36 -27.56 42.66
C THR A 109 10.96 -27.12 43.00
N LEU A 110 10.23 -26.56 42.01
CA LEU A 110 8.85 -26.11 42.13
C LEU A 110 8.16 -26.14 40.76
N HIS A 111 6.98 -26.74 40.69
CA HIS A 111 6.10 -26.60 39.51
C HIS A 111 4.64 -26.55 39.96
N ALA A 112 4.03 -25.38 39.84
CA ALA A 112 2.73 -25.10 40.42
C ALA A 112 1.56 -25.91 39.86
N ILE A 113 1.66 -26.38 38.60
CA ILE A 113 0.57 -27.13 37.92
C ILE A 113 0.99 -28.56 37.55
N LYS A 114 2.28 -28.92 37.63
CA LYS A 114 2.79 -30.28 37.36
C LYS A 114 3.72 -30.72 38.51
N PRO A 115 3.16 -30.97 39.71
CA PRO A 115 3.98 -31.31 40.87
C PRO A 115 4.75 -32.63 40.69
N GLU A 116 4.32 -33.48 39.76
CA GLU A 116 5.01 -34.71 39.39
C GLU A 116 6.39 -34.49 38.72
N LEU A 117 6.72 -33.27 38.34
CA LEU A 117 8.05 -32.91 37.82
C LEU A 117 9.04 -32.59 38.91
N GLU A 118 8.57 -32.29 40.14
CA GLU A 118 9.43 -31.90 41.22
C GLU A 118 10.38 -33.04 41.59
N GLY A 119 11.66 -32.71 41.79
CA GLY A 119 12.76 -33.65 42.03
C GLY A 119 13.35 -34.31 40.78
N LYS A 120 12.75 -34.09 39.58
CA LYS A 120 13.31 -34.63 38.33
C LYS A 120 14.31 -33.65 37.70
N ASN A 121 15.42 -34.21 37.22
CA ASN A 121 16.37 -33.45 36.43
C ASN A 121 15.84 -33.36 34.98
N LEU A 122 15.58 -32.15 34.50
CA LEU A 122 15.04 -31.86 33.18
C LEU A 122 16.01 -31.04 32.32
N TYR A 123 17.29 -30.94 32.73
CA TYR A 123 18.30 -30.12 32.04
C TYR A 123 18.39 -30.43 30.53
N GLY A 124 18.37 -31.72 30.17
CA GLY A 124 18.44 -32.18 28.77
C GLY A 124 17.11 -32.16 28.00
N MET A 125 16.02 -31.72 28.65
CA MET A 125 14.69 -31.74 28.03
C MET A 125 14.61 -30.73 26.88
N LYS A 126 14.12 -31.21 25.73
CA LYS A 126 13.86 -30.39 24.56
C LYS A 126 12.37 -30.36 24.28
N ASP A 127 11.88 -29.23 23.75
CA ASP A 127 10.54 -29.14 23.20
C ASP A 127 10.46 -29.79 21.80
N GLU A 128 9.28 -29.75 21.19
CA GLU A 128 9.02 -30.30 19.85
C GLU A 128 9.83 -29.62 18.74
N ASN A 129 10.30 -28.38 18.97
CA ASN A 129 11.12 -27.60 18.06
C ASN A 129 12.62 -27.80 18.29
N GLY A 130 13.00 -28.66 19.27
CA GLY A 130 14.39 -28.95 19.62
C GLY A 130 15.03 -27.94 20.57
N VAL A 131 14.28 -26.99 21.12
CA VAL A 131 14.75 -26.00 22.09
C VAL A 131 15.04 -26.70 23.43
N ALA A 132 16.25 -26.56 23.95
CA ALA A 132 16.63 -27.02 25.28
C ALA A 132 16.00 -26.10 26.34
N VAL A 133 14.79 -26.42 26.80
CA VAL A 133 13.95 -25.50 27.57
C VAL A 133 14.60 -25.12 28.89
N ILE A 134 14.95 -26.11 29.70
CA ILE A 134 15.44 -25.86 31.07
C ILE A 134 16.88 -25.32 31.06
N ALA A 135 17.76 -25.89 30.24
CA ALA A 135 19.09 -25.37 30.04
C ALA A 135 19.09 -23.92 29.53
N GLY A 136 18.19 -23.62 28.56
CA GLY A 136 18.04 -22.26 28.01
C GLY A 136 17.53 -21.26 29.05
N LEU A 137 16.55 -21.63 29.90
CA LEU A 137 16.07 -20.76 30.98
C LEU A 137 17.16 -20.49 32.02
N ILE A 138 17.95 -21.52 32.38
CA ILE A 138 19.10 -21.37 33.32
C ILE A 138 20.12 -20.39 32.71
N ASP A 139 20.48 -20.58 31.45
CA ASP A 139 21.46 -19.73 30.78
C ASP A 139 20.93 -18.29 30.65
N ALA A 140 19.71 -18.11 30.18
CA ALA A 140 19.07 -16.80 30.05
C ALA A 140 19.02 -16.05 31.39
N SER A 141 18.71 -16.75 32.49
CA SER A 141 18.61 -16.14 33.81
C SER A 141 19.95 -15.69 34.40
N LYS A 142 21.07 -16.30 33.97
CA LYS A 142 22.42 -16.04 34.50
C LYS A 142 23.25 -15.11 33.63
N THR A 143 23.12 -15.21 32.31
CA THR A 143 24.01 -14.56 31.34
C THR A 143 23.27 -13.73 30.29
N GLY A 144 21.95 -13.94 30.14
CA GLY A 144 21.13 -13.31 29.13
C GLY A 144 20.19 -12.23 29.68
N ASP A 145 19.13 -11.99 28.93
CA ASP A 145 18.04 -11.06 29.25
C ASP A 145 16.92 -11.71 30.10
N GLY A 146 17.07 -12.97 30.45
CA GLY A 146 16.10 -13.77 31.21
C GLY A 146 15.00 -14.41 30.39
N PHE A 147 14.87 -14.07 29.09
CA PHE A 147 13.80 -14.57 28.24
C PHE A 147 14.18 -15.79 27.42
N LEU A 148 13.19 -16.68 27.23
CA LEU A 148 13.30 -17.84 26.34
C LEU A 148 11.96 -18.10 25.65
N TYR A 149 12.01 -18.35 24.33
CA TYR A 149 10.88 -18.86 23.55
C TYR A 149 10.96 -20.38 23.43
N PHE A 150 9.85 -21.06 23.74
CA PHE A 150 9.76 -22.52 23.67
C PHE A 150 8.29 -22.97 23.54
N SER A 151 8.06 -24.22 23.18
CA SER A 151 6.74 -24.84 23.21
C SER A 151 6.50 -25.53 24.56
N TRP A 152 5.32 -25.33 25.15
CA TRP A 152 4.94 -25.94 26.41
C TRP A 152 3.46 -26.28 26.46
N HIS A 153 3.11 -27.27 27.27
CA HIS A 153 1.73 -27.67 27.47
C HIS A 153 0.88 -26.56 28.09
N LYS A 154 -0.16 -26.11 27.35
CA LYS A 154 -1.09 -25.07 27.78
C LYS A 154 -2.31 -25.72 28.43
N PRO A 155 -2.59 -25.47 29.73
CA PRO A 155 -3.66 -26.14 30.46
C PRO A 155 -5.06 -25.91 29.84
N THR A 156 -5.37 -24.69 29.44
CA THR A 156 -6.72 -24.33 28.93
C THR A 156 -7.12 -25.08 27.65
N ILE A 157 -6.17 -25.44 26.80
CA ILE A 157 -6.43 -26.16 25.54
C ILE A 157 -5.96 -27.62 25.57
N ASN A 158 -5.29 -28.02 26.66
CA ASN A 158 -4.68 -29.34 26.86
C ASN A 158 -3.78 -29.78 25.69
N ALA A 159 -2.99 -28.86 25.15
CA ALA A 159 -2.10 -29.06 23.99
C ALA A 159 -0.80 -28.26 24.14
N GLN A 160 0.20 -28.57 23.29
CA GLN A 160 1.41 -27.77 23.19
C GLN A 160 1.07 -26.42 22.53
N ALA A 161 1.64 -25.35 23.06
CA ALA A 161 1.49 -23.99 22.53
C ALA A 161 2.78 -23.18 22.70
N PRO A 162 3.05 -22.20 21.84
CA PRO A 162 4.18 -21.28 21.96
C PRO A 162 4.10 -20.51 23.28
N LYS A 163 5.19 -20.51 24.03
CA LYS A 163 5.31 -19.84 25.32
C LYS A 163 6.56 -18.97 25.36
N LEU A 164 6.41 -17.77 25.87
CA LEU A 164 7.51 -16.91 26.28
C LEU A 164 7.73 -17.10 27.77
N GLY A 165 8.90 -17.59 28.15
CA GLY A 165 9.34 -17.71 29.56
C GLY A 165 10.22 -16.54 29.94
N TYR A 166 10.19 -16.18 31.21
CA TYR A 166 11.11 -15.26 31.83
C TYR A 166 11.56 -15.82 33.18
N ALA A 167 12.88 -15.82 33.47
CA ALA A 167 13.47 -16.39 34.67
C ALA A 167 14.56 -15.49 35.24
N GLU A 168 14.64 -15.46 36.56
CA GLU A 168 15.70 -14.83 37.33
C GLU A 168 16.41 -15.86 38.24
N TYR A 169 17.72 -15.70 38.37
CA TYR A 169 18.50 -16.55 39.25
C TYR A 169 18.56 -15.98 40.67
N LEU A 170 18.13 -16.78 41.65
CA LEU A 170 18.19 -16.48 43.09
C LEU A 170 19.34 -17.28 43.74
N PRO A 171 20.55 -16.72 43.82
CA PRO A 171 21.76 -17.46 44.12
C PRO A 171 21.76 -18.11 45.53
N LYS A 172 21.13 -17.49 46.52
CA LYS A 172 21.12 -18.01 47.91
C LYS A 172 20.37 -19.34 48.03
N TRP A 173 19.37 -19.57 47.19
CA TRP A 173 18.61 -20.83 47.15
C TRP A 173 19.01 -21.73 45.99
N ASP A 174 19.92 -21.28 45.14
CA ASP A 174 20.24 -21.89 43.86
C ASP A 174 18.95 -22.11 43.02
N TRP A 175 18.06 -21.12 42.99
CA TRP A 175 16.83 -21.19 42.24
C TRP A 175 16.88 -20.33 40.96
N VAL A 176 16.58 -20.94 39.86
CA VAL A 176 16.13 -20.26 38.62
C VAL A 176 14.60 -20.19 38.72
N LEU A 177 14.11 -19.11 39.33
CA LEU A 177 12.68 -18.86 39.45
C LEU A 177 12.17 -18.27 38.18
N GLY A 178 11.16 -18.87 37.61
CA GLY A 178 10.59 -18.42 36.34
C GLY A 178 9.07 -18.47 36.29
N THR A 179 8.57 -17.82 35.27
CA THR A 179 7.18 -17.85 34.85
C THR A 179 7.08 -17.80 33.35
N GLY A 180 5.89 -17.85 32.76
CA GLY A 180 5.73 -17.76 31.32
C GLY A 180 4.31 -17.50 30.90
N ILE A 181 4.16 -16.81 29.75
CA ILE A 181 2.88 -16.49 29.12
C ILE A 181 2.82 -17.17 27.77
N TYR A 182 1.64 -17.66 27.39
CA TYR A 182 1.44 -18.22 26.05
C TYR A 182 1.26 -17.08 25.05
N ILE A 183 1.82 -17.26 23.87
CA ILE A 183 1.87 -16.26 22.81
C ILE A 183 1.19 -16.73 21.52
N ASP A 184 0.37 -17.77 21.60
CA ASP A 184 -0.46 -18.29 20.50
C ASP A 184 -1.52 -17.27 20.05
N ASP A 185 -1.93 -16.35 20.92
CA ASP A 185 -2.79 -15.23 20.61
C ASP A 185 -2.13 -14.15 19.74
N VAL A 186 -0.80 -14.01 19.84
CA VAL A 186 -0.05 -13.00 19.07
C VAL A 186 -0.16 -13.26 17.57
N ASP A 187 -0.01 -14.51 17.13
CA ASP A 187 -0.12 -14.84 15.71
C ASP A 187 -1.54 -14.62 15.19
N THR A 188 -2.56 -14.87 16.02
CA THR A 188 -3.96 -14.56 15.67
C THR A 188 -4.19 -13.07 15.54
N GLN A 189 -3.71 -12.26 16.49
CA GLN A 189 -3.85 -10.80 16.43
C GLN A 189 -3.10 -10.19 15.23
N VAL A 190 -1.91 -10.71 14.90
CA VAL A 190 -1.16 -10.28 13.71
C VAL A 190 -1.90 -10.67 12.42
N ALA A 191 -2.53 -11.85 12.37
CA ALA A 191 -3.32 -12.26 11.21
C ALA A 191 -4.57 -11.41 11.03
N GLU A 192 -5.29 -11.06 12.11
CA GLU A 192 -6.43 -10.15 12.07
C GLU A 192 -6.02 -8.74 11.62
N PHE A 193 -4.93 -8.21 12.18
CA PHE A 193 -4.39 -6.92 11.78
C PHE A 193 -3.98 -6.91 10.30
N ARG A 194 -3.36 -8.00 9.82
CA ARG A 194 -3.04 -8.18 8.40
C ARG A 194 -4.29 -8.13 7.52
N ALA A 195 -5.33 -8.91 7.85
CA ALA A 195 -6.56 -8.96 7.07
C ALA A 195 -7.23 -7.59 6.97
N GLN A 196 -7.24 -6.83 8.07
CA GLN A 196 -7.77 -5.48 8.09
C GLN A 196 -6.95 -4.53 7.19
N ARG A 197 -5.63 -4.56 7.28
CA ARG A 197 -4.75 -3.71 6.47
C ARG A 197 -4.77 -4.06 4.98
N GLU A 198 -4.89 -5.34 4.64
CA GLU A 198 -5.07 -5.78 3.24
C GLU A 198 -6.40 -5.26 2.67
N ALA A 199 -7.48 -5.26 3.45
CA ALA A 199 -8.77 -4.68 3.05
C ALA A 199 -8.66 -3.16 2.83
N ASP A 200 -8.00 -2.43 3.75
CA ASP A 200 -7.76 -0.98 3.61
C ASP A 200 -6.97 -0.64 2.34
N LEU A 201 -5.93 -1.42 2.03
CA LEU A 201 -5.15 -1.26 0.79
C LEU A 201 -6.01 -1.50 -0.45
N TYR A 202 -6.86 -2.51 -0.42
CA TYR A 202 -7.78 -2.80 -1.52
C TYR A 202 -8.77 -1.67 -1.77
N ASP A 203 -9.38 -1.13 -0.72
CA ASP A 203 -10.31 0.00 -0.79
C ASP A 203 -9.63 1.28 -1.30
N GLN A 204 -8.40 1.55 -0.87
CA GLN A 204 -7.59 2.65 -1.39
C GLN A 204 -7.30 2.49 -2.89
N MET A 205 -6.99 1.28 -3.34
CA MET A 205 -6.77 0.99 -4.76
C MET A 205 -8.04 1.20 -5.59
N ILE A 206 -9.19 0.69 -5.15
CA ILE A 206 -10.47 0.89 -5.85
C ILE A 206 -10.79 2.38 -5.95
N SER A 207 -10.62 3.13 -4.87
CA SER A 207 -10.85 4.58 -4.85
C SER A 207 -9.92 5.32 -5.81
N ALA A 208 -8.64 4.95 -5.84
CA ALA A 208 -7.65 5.53 -6.75
C ALA A 208 -7.97 5.21 -8.23
N ILE A 209 -8.42 3.98 -8.53
CA ILE A 209 -8.88 3.59 -9.87
C ILE A 209 -10.11 4.42 -10.26
N GLY A 210 -11.10 4.53 -9.37
CA GLY A 210 -12.31 5.32 -9.61
C GLY A 210 -11.99 6.77 -9.94
N LEU A 211 -11.13 7.42 -9.14
CA LEU A 211 -10.70 8.80 -9.37
C LEU A 211 -9.93 8.94 -10.70
N SER A 212 -9.10 7.97 -11.04
CA SER A 212 -8.33 7.94 -12.30
C SER A 212 -9.25 7.83 -13.52
N VAL A 213 -10.29 7.01 -13.44
CA VAL A 213 -11.30 6.88 -14.51
C VAL A 213 -12.05 8.19 -14.70
N VAL A 214 -12.47 8.84 -13.63
CA VAL A 214 -13.12 10.16 -13.70
C VAL A 214 -12.21 11.20 -14.35
N GLY A 215 -10.94 11.26 -13.94
CA GLY A 215 -9.93 12.15 -14.54
C GLY A 215 -9.71 11.89 -16.03
N LEU A 216 -9.67 10.61 -16.43
CA LEU A 216 -9.53 10.21 -17.83
C LEU A 216 -10.71 10.66 -18.67
N VAL A 217 -11.94 10.42 -18.19
CA VAL A 217 -13.17 10.84 -18.87
C VAL A 217 -13.20 12.38 -19.03
N PHE A 218 -12.86 13.11 -17.96
CA PHE A 218 -12.77 14.56 -18.01
C PHE A 218 -11.74 15.03 -19.06
N THR A 219 -10.56 14.43 -19.09
CA THR A 219 -9.51 14.73 -20.08
C THR A 219 -9.99 14.47 -21.51
N ILE A 220 -10.65 13.33 -21.76
CA ILE A 220 -11.19 13.00 -23.09
C ILE A 220 -12.21 14.05 -23.52
N ILE A 221 -13.13 14.45 -22.63
CA ILE A 221 -14.14 15.49 -22.93
C ILE A 221 -13.44 16.83 -23.22
N ALA A 222 -12.52 17.27 -22.35
CA ALA A 222 -11.81 18.53 -22.51
C ALA A 222 -11.02 18.59 -23.83
N VAL A 223 -10.25 17.55 -24.14
CA VAL A 223 -9.51 17.45 -25.40
C VAL A 223 -10.45 17.40 -26.60
N SER A 224 -11.56 16.68 -26.51
CA SER A 224 -12.55 16.61 -27.59
C SER A 224 -13.18 17.98 -27.88
N VAL A 225 -13.50 18.75 -26.85
CA VAL A 225 -14.03 20.11 -26.98
C VAL A 225 -12.98 21.06 -27.58
N LEU A 226 -11.75 21.03 -27.08
CA LEU A 226 -10.65 21.86 -27.61
C LEU A 226 -10.37 21.56 -29.08
N VAL A 227 -10.26 20.29 -29.44
CA VAL A 227 -10.03 19.84 -30.83
C VAL A 227 -11.21 20.20 -31.73
N SER A 228 -12.46 20.06 -31.26
CA SER A 228 -13.63 20.42 -32.08
C SER A 228 -13.71 21.92 -32.32
N ARG A 229 -13.40 22.75 -31.36
CA ARG A 229 -13.41 24.21 -31.51
C ARG A 229 -12.25 24.76 -32.32
N GLY A 230 -11.05 24.14 -32.18
CA GLY A 230 -9.83 24.59 -32.87
C GLY A 230 -9.71 24.08 -34.32
N ILE A 231 -10.09 22.83 -34.59
CA ILE A 231 -9.86 22.22 -35.94
C ILE A 231 -11.01 22.42 -36.89
N ALA A 232 -12.25 22.58 -36.42
CA ALA A 232 -13.40 22.76 -37.31
C ALA A 232 -13.29 23.98 -38.27
N PRO A 233 -12.85 25.17 -37.83
CA PRO A 233 -12.65 26.30 -38.70
C PRO A 233 -11.63 26.06 -39.82
N LEU A 234 -10.52 25.36 -39.51
CA LEU A 234 -9.49 25.00 -40.49
C LEU A 234 -10.01 24.04 -41.58
N GLN A 235 -10.91 23.12 -41.23
CA GLN A 235 -11.53 22.23 -42.21
C GLN A 235 -12.41 23.01 -43.18
N HIS A 236 -13.10 24.06 -42.70
CA HIS A 236 -13.87 24.97 -43.59
C HIS A 236 -12.95 25.74 -44.53
N VAL A 237 -11.80 26.25 -44.07
CA VAL A 237 -10.79 26.88 -44.93
C VAL A 237 -10.35 25.93 -46.05
N VAL A 238 -9.97 24.70 -45.67
CA VAL A 238 -9.50 23.67 -46.61
C VAL A 238 -10.58 23.33 -47.65
N SER A 239 -11.81 23.11 -47.21
CA SER A 239 -12.94 22.78 -48.14
C SER A 239 -13.27 23.92 -49.09
N SER A 240 -13.26 25.18 -48.61
CA SER A 240 -13.51 26.35 -49.45
C SER A 240 -12.40 26.56 -50.47
N LEU A 241 -11.14 26.41 -50.10
CA LEU A 241 -10.00 26.45 -51.02
C LEU A 241 -10.06 25.36 -52.09
N GLN A 242 -10.44 24.12 -51.67
CA GLN A 242 -10.64 23.02 -52.65
C GLN A 242 -11.78 23.30 -53.66
N ALA A 243 -12.88 23.88 -53.18
CA ALA A 243 -13.99 24.26 -54.03
C ALA A 243 -13.61 25.35 -55.05
N VAL A 244 -12.83 26.34 -54.62
CA VAL A 244 -12.27 27.38 -55.53
C VAL A 244 -11.31 26.76 -56.56
N ALA A 245 -10.42 25.86 -56.12
CA ALA A 245 -9.43 25.18 -56.98
C ALA A 245 -10.09 24.27 -58.03
N ALA A 246 -11.28 23.72 -57.75
CA ALA A 246 -12.05 22.90 -58.68
C ALA A 246 -12.84 23.69 -59.74
N GLY A 247 -12.73 25.03 -59.74
CA GLY A 247 -13.37 25.91 -60.75
C GLY A 247 -14.86 26.16 -60.54
N GLY A 248 -15.48 25.71 -59.48
CA GLY A 248 -16.88 25.88 -59.16
C GLY A 248 -17.18 26.52 -57.81
N GLY A 249 -16.13 27.11 -57.19
CA GLY A 249 -16.19 27.60 -55.81
C GLY A 249 -17.03 28.89 -55.65
N ASP A 250 -17.82 28.90 -54.60
CA ASP A 250 -18.52 30.11 -54.15
C ASP A 250 -17.49 31.08 -53.52
N LEU A 251 -17.12 32.11 -54.28
CA LEU A 251 -16.21 33.18 -53.85
C LEU A 251 -16.85 34.15 -52.86
N THR A 252 -18.14 33.99 -52.56
CA THR A 252 -18.84 34.81 -51.55
C THR A 252 -18.78 34.18 -50.15
N ALA A 253 -18.36 32.91 -50.03
CA ALA A 253 -18.25 32.22 -48.78
C ALA A 253 -17.24 32.93 -47.82
N ARG A 254 -17.64 33.15 -46.60
CA ARG A 254 -16.81 33.74 -45.55
C ARG A 254 -16.81 32.82 -44.33
N ILE A 255 -15.66 32.77 -43.68
CA ILE A 255 -15.47 32.03 -42.40
C ILE A 255 -15.79 32.97 -41.25
N LYS A 256 -16.66 32.51 -40.34
CA LYS A 256 -16.96 33.27 -39.12
C LYS A 256 -15.74 33.30 -38.22
N VAL A 257 -15.27 34.50 -37.88
CA VAL A 257 -14.14 34.68 -36.95
C VAL A 257 -14.68 34.64 -35.53
N GLU A 258 -14.57 33.47 -34.89
CA GLU A 258 -15.03 33.23 -33.50
C GLU A 258 -13.91 33.25 -32.45
N SER A 259 -12.66 33.17 -32.89
CA SER A 259 -11.47 33.14 -32.03
C SER A 259 -10.55 34.34 -32.29
N GLN A 260 -9.79 34.72 -31.26
CA GLN A 260 -8.76 35.77 -31.35
C GLN A 260 -7.32 35.18 -31.36
N ASP A 261 -7.19 33.85 -31.52
CA ASP A 261 -5.94 33.12 -31.65
C ASP A 261 -5.49 32.97 -33.11
N GLU A 262 -4.45 32.14 -33.31
CA GLU A 262 -3.88 31.84 -34.64
C GLU A 262 -4.96 31.30 -35.63
N ILE A 263 -5.98 30.65 -35.09
CA ILE A 263 -7.10 30.12 -35.91
C ILE A 263 -7.99 31.26 -36.40
N GLY A 264 -8.24 32.26 -35.55
CA GLY A 264 -8.93 33.50 -35.91
C GLY A 264 -8.16 34.31 -36.97
N ASP A 265 -6.83 34.31 -36.86
CA ASP A 265 -5.98 35.01 -37.85
C ASP A 265 -5.99 34.30 -39.22
N VAL A 266 -6.00 32.98 -39.24
CA VAL A 266 -6.21 32.19 -40.49
C VAL A 266 -7.58 32.48 -41.10
N ALA A 267 -8.65 32.57 -40.31
CA ALA A 267 -9.99 32.92 -40.81
C ALA A 267 -10.05 34.34 -41.40
N LYS A 268 -9.43 35.34 -40.73
CA LYS A 268 -9.30 36.71 -41.25
C LYS A 268 -8.51 36.76 -42.56
N ALA A 269 -7.34 36.07 -42.60
CA ALA A 269 -6.52 36.03 -43.81
C ALA A 269 -7.26 35.38 -45.00
N PHE A 270 -8.00 34.29 -44.73
CA PHE A 270 -8.85 33.65 -45.71
C PHE A 270 -9.93 34.61 -46.25
N ASN A 271 -10.66 35.28 -45.35
CA ASN A 271 -11.68 36.24 -45.76
C ASN A 271 -11.10 37.38 -46.60
N ALA A 272 -9.96 37.95 -46.19
CA ALA A 272 -9.24 38.98 -46.93
C ALA A 272 -8.77 38.49 -48.34
N PHE A 273 -8.36 37.23 -48.44
CA PHE A 273 -8.03 36.63 -49.72
C PHE A 273 -9.27 36.52 -50.61
N MET A 274 -10.41 36.06 -50.11
CA MET A 274 -11.67 35.97 -50.86
C MET A 274 -12.19 37.34 -51.29
N ASP A 275 -12.04 38.38 -50.42
CA ASP A 275 -12.41 39.76 -50.73
C ASP A 275 -11.60 40.34 -51.90
N LYS A 276 -10.38 39.90 -52.10
CA LYS A 276 -9.55 40.28 -53.26
C LYS A 276 -9.86 39.45 -54.51
N LEU A 277 -10.13 38.17 -54.33
CA LEU A 277 -10.33 37.23 -55.42
C LEU A 277 -11.70 37.46 -56.14
N HIS A 278 -12.75 37.73 -55.39
CA HIS A 278 -14.11 37.91 -55.90
C HIS A 278 -14.22 39.03 -56.93
N PRO A 279 -13.75 40.28 -56.68
CA PRO A 279 -13.80 41.32 -57.68
C PRO A 279 -12.94 41.02 -58.91
N LEU A 280 -11.72 40.45 -58.73
CA LEU A 280 -10.89 40.11 -59.91
C LEU A 280 -11.53 39.10 -60.81
N MET A 281 -12.23 38.07 -60.28
CA MET A 281 -12.97 37.11 -61.10
C MET A 281 -14.23 37.76 -61.78
N THR A 282 -14.84 38.73 -61.11
CA THR A 282 -15.97 39.47 -61.68
C THR A 282 -15.51 40.34 -62.87
N ASP A 283 -14.36 41.03 -62.73
CA ASP A 283 -13.77 41.86 -63.78
C ASP A 283 -13.28 41.01 -64.97
N ILE A 284 -12.65 39.83 -64.69
CA ILE A 284 -12.27 38.90 -65.77
C ILE A 284 -13.48 38.40 -66.51
N ARG A 285 -14.60 38.06 -65.84
CA ARG A 285 -15.83 37.63 -66.45
C ARG A 285 -16.44 38.72 -67.28
N ALA A 286 -16.47 39.95 -66.79
CA ALA A 286 -16.98 41.13 -67.56
C ALA A 286 -16.15 41.39 -68.83
N SER A 287 -14.80 41.30 -68.64
CA SER A 287 -13.90 41.47 -69.83
C SER A 287 -14.05 40.33 -70.82
N ALA A 288 -14.20 39.06 -70.38
CA ALA A 288 -14.45 37.94 -71.29
C ALA A 288 -15.77 38.07 -72.04
N ASN A 289 -16.86 38.53 -71.38
CA ASN A 289 -18.13 38.78 -72.03
C ASN A 289 -18.05 39.94 -73.05
N THR A 290 -17.23 40.96 -72.76
CA THR A 290 -16.99 42.06 -73.67
C THR A 290 -16.23 41.60 -74.93
N VAL A 291 -15.22 40.73 -74.75
CA VAL A 291 -14.49 40.15 -75.90
C VAL A 291 -15.36 39.21 -76.69
N GLU A 292 -16.23 38.43 -76.09
CA GLU A 292 -17.20 37.56 -76.78
C GLU A 292 -18.21 38.36 -77.57
N ALA A 293 -18.77 39.44 -77.03
CA ALA A 293 -19.66 40.35 -77.75
C ALA A 293 -18.97 41.03 -78.96
N ALA A 294 -17.70 41.48 -78.77
CA ALA A 294 -16.95 42.07 -79.89
C ALA A 294 -16.62 41.05 -80.98
N ALA A 295 -16.31 39.80 -80.60
CA ALA A 295 -16.09 38.72 -81.56
C ALA A 295 -17.35 38.36 -82.36
N GLN A 296 -18.49 38.33 -81.67
CA GLN A 296 -19.81 38.12 -82.36
C GLN A 296 -20.20 39.27 -83.31
N GLU A 297 -19.84 40.48 -82.93
CA GLU A 297 -20.10 41.67 -83.79
C GLU A 297 -19.21 41.67 -85.07
N LEU A 298 -17.97 41.19 -84.93
CA LEU A 298 -17.03 40.96 -86.03
C LEU A 298 -17.48 39.82 -86.97
N ASP A 299 -18.07 38.77 -86.45
CA ASP A 299 -18.57 37.62 -87.19
C ASP A 299 -19.84 37.95 -87.96
N GLN A 300 -20.64 38.96 -87.55
CA GLN A 300 -21.80 39.46 -88.22
C GLN A 300 -21.49 40.49 -89.30
N GLN A 301 -20.28 41.05 -89.36
CA GLN A 301 -19.78 42.00 -90.35
C GLN A 301 -19.03 41.36 -91.53
N THR A 302 -18.75 40.06 -91.51
CA THR A 302 -18.11 39.25 -92.53
C THR A 302 -19.17 38.40 -93.23
#